data_a19c108a82747a4158ef2dd039e39684
#
_entry.id   a19c108a82747a4158ef2dd039e39684
#
_cell.length_a   1.000
_cell.length_b   1.000
_cell.length_c   1.000
_cell.angle_alpha   90.00
_cell.angle_beta   90.00
_cell.angle_gamma   90.00
#
_symmetry.space_group_name_H-M   'P 1'
#
loop_
_entity.id
_entity.type
_entity.pdbx_description
1 polymer ?
#
loop_
_entity_poly.entity_id
_entity_poly.type
_entity_poly.pdbx_seq_one_letter_code
_entity_poly.pdbx_strand_id
1 'polypeptide(L)'
;MRYLSLPILLFSSLFLTACGPAALIGAVGSAVTRTAYENDAKVNDYSQPAGPRNTLEVALANLKLGIGYMNEGLYEEALEKLNRAKEAEPDYPPTYNALGVLYQKLGVYDVAEANFKIAIKLNPADSSTLNNYGLLLCQSQRFEEADEIFMKAANNPLYATPEFAYSNAGTCALNNEQTELAENYFKEALRRNARIGPALIQMSELSYEQEKFMPARDYLSRYLDSNKHSAKSLWLGIRIERELGDKNAVSSYELLLRNQFSESEEAKLLSQAL
;
A
#
# COMPACT_ATOMS: atom_id res chain seq x y z
N MET A 1 33.89 35.34 51.12
CA MET A 1 33.07 35.03 52.35
C MET A 1 31.62 35.01 51.93
N ARG A 2 30.91 33.99 52.32
CA ARG A 2 29.49 33.60 52.17
C ARG A 2 29.14 32.69 51.02
N TYR A 3 29.16 31.41 51.34
CA TYR A 3 28.49 30.33 50.71
C TYR A 3 26.96 30.47 50.83
N LEU A 4 26.23 30.31 49.75
CA LEU A 4 24.79 30.04 49.80
C LEU A 4 24.53 28.73 49.03
N SER A 5 24.18 27.73 49.81
CA SER A 5 23.72 26.41 49.36
C SER A 5 22.30 26.50 48.83
N LEU A 6 22.06 25.99 47.57
CA LEU A 6 20.74 25.70 47.05
C LEU A 6 20.45 24.20 47.16
N PRO A 7 19.22 23.81 47.51
CA PRO A 7 18.85 22.42 47.68
C PRO A 7 18.58 21.74 46.33
N ILE A 8 19.03 20.50 46.29
CA ILE A 8 18.77 19.55 45.19
C ILE A 8 17.31 19.16 45.25
N LEU A 9 16.51 19.58 44.26
CA LEU A 9 15.18 19.06 43.98
C LEU A 9 15.31 17.79 43.14
N LEU A 10 15.06 16.65 43.78
CA LEU A 10 14.85 15.33 43.14
C LEU A 10 13.55 15.37 42.36
N PHE A 11 13.63 15.51 41.05
CA PHE A 11 12.53 15.19 40.13
C PHE A 11 12.50 13.68 39.91
N SER A 12 11.54 13.02 40.52
CA SER A 12 11.16 11.66 40.21
C SER A 12 10.56 11.64 38.83
N SER A 13 11.32 11.17 37.84
CA SER A 13 10.83 10.86 36.49
C SER A 13 9.89 9.67 36.58
N LEU A 14 8.58 9.90 36.53
CA LEU A 14 7.60 8.90 36.15
C LEU A 14 7.88 8.50 34.68
N PHE A 15 8.43 7.32 34.50
CA PHE A 15 8.41 6.64 33.21
C PHE A 15 6.96 6.26 32.89
N LEU A 16 6.27 7.09 32.12
CA LEU A 16 5.11 6.66 31.36
C LEU A 16 5.63 5.75 30.23
N THR A 17 5.56 4.45 30.46
CA THR A 17 5.69 3.47 29.39
C THR A 17 4.52 3.68 28.44
N ALA A 18 4.80 4.34 27.33
CA ALA A 18 3.88 4.36 26.19
C ALA A 18 3.74 2.91 25.69
N CYS A 19 2.62 2.28 25.99
CA CYS A 19 2.18 1.08 25.29
C CYS A 19 1.94 1.46 23.83
N GLY A 20 2.89 1.14 22.95
CA GLY A 20 2.73 1.32 21.53
C GLY A 20 1.67 0.37 20.97
N PRO A 21 1.16 0.64 19.75
CA PRO A 21 0.07 -0.12 19.13
C PRO A 21 0.37 -1.62 18.90
N ALA A 22 1.61 -2.06 19.04
CA ALA A 22 2.01 -3.46 18.88
C ALA A 22 1.36 -4.43 19.88
N ALA A 23 1.02 -3.97 21.10
CA ALA A 23 0.39 -4.84 22.10
C ALA A 23 -1.10 -5.14 21.77
N LEU A 24 -1.77 -4.24 21.06
CA LEU A 24 -3.16 -4.43 20.63
C LEU A 24 -3.27 -5.36 19.42
N ILE A 25 -2.29 -5.33 18.51
CA ILE A 25 -2.28 -6.18 17.30
C ILE A 25 -2.07 -7.65 17.67
N GLY A 26 -1.21 -7.94 18.64
CA GLY A 26 -1.01 -9.31 19.14
C GLY A 26 -2.26 -9.90 19.80
N ALA A 27 -3.06 -9.08 20.48
CA ALA A 27 -4.30 -9.52 21.11
C ALA A 27 -5.43 -9.78 20.10
N VAL A 28 -5.51 -9.00 19.04
CA VAL A 28 -6.51 -9.19 17.97
C VAL A 28 -6.19 -10.44 17.15
N GLY A 29 -4.91 -10.68 16.80
CA GLY A 29 -4.49 -11.88 16.09
C GLY A 29 -4.78 -13.17 16.89
N SER A 30 -4.59 -13.17 18.21
CA SER A 30 -4.85 -14.32 19.05
C SER A 30 -6.36 -14.52 19.34
N ALA A 31 -7.16 -13.44 19.37
CA ALA A 31 -8.60 -13.50 19.55
C ALA A 31 -9.31 -14.01 18.29
N VAL A 32 -8.90 -13.53 17.10
CA VAL A 32 -9.48 -13.95 15.81
C VAL A 32 -9.19 -15.44 15.54
N THR A 33 -8.00 -15.93 15.90
CA THR A 33 -7.69 -17.36 15.75
C THR A 33 -8.44 -18.23 16.72
N ARG A 34 -8.75 -17.75 17.94
CA ARG A 34 -9.43 -18.52 18.97
C ARG A 34 -10.95 -18.57 18.78
N THR A 35 -11.56 -17.45 18.40
CA THR A 35 -13.01 -17.38 18.15
C THR A 35 -13.43 -18.08 16.86
N ALA A 36 -12.61 -18.04 15.82
CA ALA A 36 -12.87 -18.81 14.60
C ALA A 36 -12.85 -20.33 14.84
N TYR A 37 -12.05 -20.81 15.79
CA TYR A 37 -11.95 -22.24 16.11
C TYR A 37 -13.08 -22.75 17.03
N GLU A 38 -13.65 -21.90 17.91
CA GLU A 38 -14.69 -22.30 18.85
C GLU A 38 -16.13 -22.18 18.28
N ASN A 39 -16.37 -21.38 17.24
CA ASN A 39 -17.69 -21.24 16.62
C ASN A 39 -18.04 -22.29 15.57
N ASP A 40 -17.08 -23.05 15.05
CA ASP A 40 -17.33 -24.11 14.07
C ASP A 40 -18.02 -25.35 14.65
N ALA A 41 -18.21 -25.41 15.98
CA ALA A 41 -18.81 -26.58 16.64
C ALA A 41 -20.36 -26.56 16.74
N LYS A 42 -21.05 -25.51 16.27
CA LYS A 42 -22.49 -25.35 16.52
C LYS A 42 -23.43 -25.04 15.36
N VAL A 43 -22.96 -25.07 14.12
CA VAL A 43 -23.87 -24.88 12.97
C VAL A 43 -23.60 -25.93 11.90
N ASN A 44 -24.12 -27.10 12.05
CA ASN A 44 -24.39 -28.00 10.93
C ASN A 44 -25.45 -29.02 11.27
N ASP A 45 -26.68 -28.71 10.91
CA ASP A 45 -27.64 -29.75 10.53
C ASP A 45 -28.47 -29.23 9.34
N TYR A 46 -27.94 -29.37 8.16
CA TYR A 46 -28.71 -29.44 6.93
C TYR A 46 -28.30 -30.72 6.20
N SER A 47 -28.98 -31.81 6.59
CA SER A 47 -28.91 -33.08 5.91
C SER A 47 -29.58 -33.00 4.52
N GLN A 48 -28.78 -32.60 3.52
CA GLN A 48 -28.99 -32.98 2.14
C GLN A 48 -27.69 -33.61 1.63
N PRO A 49 -27.73 -34.76 0.94
CA PRO A 49 -26.55 -35.28 0.29
C PRO A 49 -26.18 -34.32 -0.84
N ALA A 50 -25.26 -33.41 -0.54
CA ALA A 50 -24.67 -32.56 -1.55
C ALA A 50 -23.98 -33.49 -2.56
N GLY A 51 -24.37 -33.40 -3.83
CA GLY A 51 -23.59 -33.94 -4.93
C GLY A 51 -22.13 -33.46 -4.84
N PRO A 52 -21.19 -34.01 -5.61
CA PRO A 52 -19.79 -33.64 -5.51
C PRO A 52 -19.67 -32.12 -5.56
N ARG A 53 -19.35 -31.49 -4.43
CA ARG A 53 -19.15 -30.04 -4.36
C ARG A 53 -17.97 -29.73 -5.27
N ASN A 54 -18.19 -28.84 -6.22
CA ASN A 54 -17.07 -28.28 -6.97
C ASN A 54 -16.25 -27.40 -6.00
N THR A 55 -15.26 -27.98 -5.34
CA THR A 55 -14.42 -27.32 -4.33
C THR A 55 -13.79 -26.06 -4.87
N LEU A 56 -13.39 -26.08 -6.16
CA LEU A 56 -12.87 -24.92 -6.86
C LEU A 56 -13.90 -23.77 -6.95
N GLU A 57 -15.16 -24.08 -7.25
CA GLU A 57 -16.21 -23.07 -7.32
C GLU A 57 -16.47 -22.43 -5.96
N VAL A 58 -16.48 -23.23 -4.89
CA VAL A 58 -16.58 -22.73 -3.52
C VAL A 58 -15.39 -21.86 -3.16
N ALA A 59 -14.17 -22.27 -3.53
CA ALA A 59 -12.95 -21.49 -3.29
C ALA A 59 -12.99 -20.15 -4.03
N LEU A 60 -13.36 -20.14 -5.30
CA LEU A 60 -13.48 -18.93 -6.13
C LEU A 60 -14.49 -17.95 -5.56
N ALA A 61 -15.68 -18.45 -5.15
CA ALA A 61 -16.72 -17.61 -4.55
C ALA A 61 -16.24 -16.95 -3.25
N ASN A 62 -15.64 -17.74 -2.35
CA ASN A 62 -15.12 -17.23 -1.08
C ASN A 62 -13.92 -16.30 -1.27
N LEU A 63 -13.00 -16.59 -2.22
CA LEU A 63 -11.89 -15.70 -2.57
C LEU A 63 -12.43 -14.33 -3.04
N LYS A 64 -13.41 -14.31 -3.95
CA LYS A 64 -14.02 -13.08 -4.45
C LYS A 64 -14.66 -12.26 -3.32
N LEU A 65 -15.41 -12.91 -2.43
CA LEU A 65 -16.01 -12.27 -1.26
C LEU A 65 -14.94 -11.72 -0.31
N GLY A 66 -13.90 -12.50 -0.02
CA GLY A 66 -12.79 -12.08 0.83
C GLY A 66 -12.07 -10.85 0.29
N ILE A 67 -11.78 -10.81 -1.01
CA ILE A 67 -11.19 -9.63 -1.66
C ILE A 67 -12.16 -8.44 -1.60
N GLY A 68 -13.46 -8.66 -1.80
CA GLY A 68 -14.48 -7.62 -1.67
C GLY A 68 -14.47 -6.99 -0.28
N TYR A 69 -14.58 -7.79 0.77
CA TYR A 69 -14.53 -7.32 2.16
C TYR A 69 -13.21 -6.61 2.50
N MET A 70 -12.09 -7.14 2.02
CA MET A 70 -10.79 -6.48 2.21
C MET A 70 -10.74 -5.09 1.56
N ASN A 71 -11.37 -4.88 0.41
CA ASN A 71 -11.45 -3.58 -0.25
C ASN A 71 -12.36 -2.58 0.48
N GLU A 72 -13.34 -3.09 1.23
CA GLU A 72 -14.22 -2.30 2.10
C GLU A 72 -13.62 -2.06 3.48
N GLY A 73 -12.43 -2.60 3.78
CA GLY A 73 -11.79 -2.51 5.08
C GLY A 73 -12.35 -3.45 6.15
N LEU A 74 -13.22 -4.37 5.77
CA LEU A 74 -13.84 -5.38 6.64
C LEU A 74 -12.90 -6.60 6.72
N TYR A 75 -11.81 -6.44 7.49
CA TYR A 75 -10.70 -7.39 7.49
C TYR A 75 -11.01 -8.72 8.18
N GLU A 76 -11.89 -8.71 9.18
CA GLU A 76 -12.31 -9.94 9.87
C GLU A 76 -13.14 -10.82 8.95
N GLU A 77 -14.11 -10.23 8.25
CA GLU A 77 -14.94 -10.91 7.27
C GLU A 77 -14.12 -11.40 6.07
N ALA A 78 -13.15 -10.57 5.65
CA ALA A 78 -12.22 -10.96 4.60
C ALA A 78 -11.42 -12.21 4.99
N LEU A 79 -10.89 -12.26 6.23
CA LEU A 79 -10.12 -13.39 6.75
C LEU A 79 -10.96 -14.65 6.82
N GLU A 80 -12.21 -14.55 7.32
CA GLU A 80 -13.14 -15.68 7.35
C GLU A 80 -13.34 -16.28 5.95
N LYS A 81 -13.65 -15.42 4.95
CA LYS A 81 -13.90 -15.90 3.58
C LYS A 81 -12.65 -16.48 2.94
N LEU A 82 -11.48 -15.84 3.11
CA LEU A 82 -10.24 -16.34 2.56
C LEU A 82 -9.82 -17.69 3.20
N ASN A 83 -10.07 -17.89 4.49
CA ASN A 83 -9.85 -19.19 5.13
C ASN A 83 -10.78 -20.26 4.58
N ARG A 84 -12.06 -19.96 4.36
CA ARG A 84 -13.01 -20.88 3.69
C ARG A 84 -12.57 -21.21 2.26
N ALA A 85 -12.01 -20.24 1.52
CA ALA A 85 -11.44 -20.50 0.20
C ALA A 85 -10.27 -21.48 0.29
N LYS A 86 -9.37 -21.29 1.27
CA LYS A 86 -8.22 -22.17 1.52
C LYS A 86 -8.63 -23.59 1.93
N GLU A 87 -9.67 -23.72 2.75
CA GLU A 87 -10.21 -25.03 3.17
C GLU A 87 -10.85 -25.77 2.00
N ALA A 88 -11.57 -25.05 1.14
CA ALA A 88 -12.23 -25.64 -0.03
C ALA A 88 -11.20 -26.13 -1.09
N GLU A 89 -10.13 -25.36 -1.32
CA GLU A 89 -9.09 -25.69 -2.31
C GLU A 89 -7.71 -25.29 -1.75
N PRO A 90 -7.04 -26.21 -1.00
CA PRO A 90 -5.79 -25.92 -0.31
C PRO A 90 -4.60 -25.59 -1.21
N ASP A 91 -4.61 -26.02 -2.45
CA ASP A 91 -3.53 -25.80 -3.42
C ASP A 91 -3.84 -24.69 -4.44
N TYR A 92 -4.77 -23.79 -4.12
CA TYR A 92 -5.15 -22.70 -5.02
C TYR A 92 -4.33 -21.42 -4.75
N PRO A 93 -3.32 -21.07 -5.59
CA PRO A 93 -2.38 -19.98 -5.34
C PRO A 93 -3.01 -18.63 -5.08
N PRO A 94 -4.10 -18.20 -5.80
CA PRO A 94 -4.70 -16.88 -5.57
C PRO A 94 -5.24 -16.66 -4.16
N THR A 95 -5.65 -17.71 -3.47
CA THR A 95 -6.10 -17.60 -2.06
C THR A 95 -4.96 -17.19 -1.15
N TYR A 96 -3.78 -17.78 -1.30
CA TYR A 96 -2.59 -17.43 -0.52
C TYR A 96 -2.07 -16.04 -0.87
N ASN A 97 -2.12 -15.65 -2.14
CA ASN A 97 -1.81 -14.27 -2.52
C ASN A 97 -2.75 -13.28 -1.82
N ALA A 98 -4.06 -13.52 -1.82
CA ALA A 98 -5.03 -12.66 -1.13
C ALA A 98 -4.83 -12.64 0.39
N LEU A 99 -4.53 -13.78 1.03
CA LEU A 99 -4.16 -13.85 2.46
C LEU A 99 -2.87 -13.05 2.72
N GLY A 100 -1.86 -13.16 1.86
CA GLY A 100 -0.64 -12.37 1.94
C GLY A 100 -0.92 -10.87 1.95
N VAL A 101 -1.75 -10.40 1.01
CA VAL A 101 -2.17 -8.98 0.93
C VAL A 101 -2.97 -8.56 2.17
N LEU A 102 -3.87 -9.40 2.66
CA LEU A 102 -4.66 -9.11 3.86
C LEU A 102 -3.76 -8.96 5.10
N TYR A 103 -2.86 -9.92 5.34
CA TYR A 103 -1.94 -9.86 6.48
C TYR A 103 -0.95 -8.69 6.36
N GLN A 104 -0.52 -8.33 5.15
CA GLN A 104 0.26 -7.12 4.91
C GLN A 104 -0.50 -5.85 5.32
N LYS A 105 -1.79 -5.73 4.96
CA LYS A 105 -2.65 -4.61 5.39
C LYS A 105 -2.85 -4.57 6.91
N LEU A 106 -2.88 -5.72 7.56
CA LEU A 106 -2.96 -5.85 9.03
C LEU A 106 -1.60 -5.61 9.73
N GLY A 107 -0.50 -5.42 8.99
CA GLY A 107 0.83 -5.23 9.56
C GLY A 107 1.48 -6.51 10.09
N VAL A 108 0.92 -7.68 9.80
CA VAL A 108 1.44 -8.99 10.25
C VAL A 108 2.35 -9.56 9.15
N TYR A 109 3.52 -8.94 9.00
CA TYR A 109 4.40 -9.16 7.85
C TYR A 109 4.95 -10.58 7.73
N ASP A 110 5.28 -11.24 8.85
CA ASP A 110 5.78 -12.62 8.83
C ASP A 110 4.75 -13.60 8.26
N VAL A 111 3.46 -13.42 8.63
CA VAL A 111 2.37 -14.25 8.12
C VAL A 111 2.07 -13.91 6.66
N ALA A 112 2.16 -12.64 6.29
CA ALA A 112 2.01 -12.20 4.90
C ALA A 112 3.08 -12.86 4.02
N GLU A 113 4.34 -12.79 4.43
CA GLU A 113 5.47 -13.40 3.71
C GLU A 113 5.30 -14.91 3.55
N ALA A 114 4.89 -15.62 4.62
CA ALA A 114 4.64 -17.06 4.55
C ALA A 114 3.57 -17.40 3.49
N ASN A 115 2.47 -16.63 3.44
CA ASN A 115 1.42 -16.84 2.45
C ASN A 115 1.90 -16.52 1.02
N PHE A 116 2.62 -15.42 0.79
CA PHE A 116 3.20 -15.14 -0.53
C PHE A 116 4.16 -16.24 -1.00
N LYS A 117 5.02 -16.76 -0.11
CA LYS A 117 5.93 -17.87 -0.43
C LYS A 117 5.18 -19.15 -0.81
N ILE A 118 4.06 -19.45 -0.15
CA ILE A 118 3.20 -20.58 -0.54
C ILE A 118 2.62 -20.33 -1.93
N ALA A 119 2.04 -19.15 -2.20
CA ALA A 119 1.49 -18.81 -3.49
C ALA A 119 2.54 -18.93 -4.61
N ILE A 120 3.74 -18.39 -4.39
CA ILE A 120 4.86 -18.46 -5.34
C ILE A 120 5.34 -19.92 -5.55
N LYS A 121 5.36 -20.72 -4.50
CA LYS A 121 5.72 -22.15 -4.61
C LYS A 121 4.70 -22.91 -5.47
N LEU A 122 3.42 -22.63 -5.30
CA LEU A 122 2.33 -23.25 -6.07
C LEU A 122 2.28 -22.76 -7.52
N ASN A 123 2.55 -21.48 -7.75
CA ASN A 123 2.63 -20.88 -9.10
C ASN A 123 3.79 -19.87 -9.19
N PRO A 124 5.01 -20.31 -9.54
CA PRO A 124 6.19 -19.42 -9.61
C PRO A 124 6.14 -18.36 -10.72
N ALA A 125 5.21 -18.51 -11.67
CA ALA A 125 5.05 -17.62 -12.82
C ALA A 125 3.97 -16.54 -12.60
N ASP A 126 3.28 -16.54 -11.46
CA ASP A 126 2.27 -15.53 -11.17
C ASP A 126 2.92 -14.18 -10.81
N SER A 127 3.03 -13.33 -11.82
CA SER A 127 3.62 -12.00 -11.68
C SER A 127 2.83 -11.09 -10.74
N SER A 128 1.53 -11.29 -10.58
CA SER A 128 0.72 -10.51 -9.62
C SER A 128 1.13 -10.82 -8.18
N THR A 129 1.32 -12.10 -7.86
CA THR A 129 1.83 -12.52 -6.54
C THR A 129 3.27 -12.04 -6.32
N LEU A 130 4.15 -12.15 -7.33
CA LEU A 130 5.51 -11.61 -7.24
C LEU A 130 5.50 -10.10 -6.98
N ASN A 131 4.69 -9.34 -7.70
CA ASN A 131 4.56 -7.89 -7.49
C ASN A 131 4.09 -7.55 -6.07
N ASN A 132 3.10 -8.26 -5.54
CA ASN A 132 2.62 -8.05 -4.17
C ASN A 132 3.67 -8.43 -3.13
N TYR A 133 4.42 -9.51 -3.36
CA TYR A 133 5.52 -9.90 -2.49
C TYR A 133 6.67 -8.88 -2.52
N GLY A 134 6.99 -8.32 -3.69
CA GLY A 134 7.93 -7.21 -3.81
C GLY A 134 7.54 -6.00 -2.99
N LEU A 135 6.24 -5.63 -2.95
CA LEU A 135 5.73 -4.56 -2.09
C LEU A 135 5.94 -4.86 -0.61
N LEU A 136 5.69 -6.09 -0.16
CA LEU A 136 5.95 -6.50 1.22
C LEU A 136 7.43 -6.38 1.57
N LEU A 137 8.33 -6.87 0.72
CA LEU A 137 9.77 -6.79 0.91
C LEU A 137 10.23 -5.32 1.01
N CYS A 138 9.72 -4.46 0.13
CA CYS A 138 10.00 -3.03 0.14
C CYS A 138 9.55 -2.37 1.45
N GLN A 139 8.35 -2.66 1.94
CA GLN A 139 7.85 -2.18 3.23
C GLN A 139 8.69 -2.68 4.41
N SER A 140 9.28 -3.86 4.27
CA SER A 140 10.19 -4.46 5.25
C SER A 140 11.64 -3.97 5.08
N GLN A 141 11.89 -2.96 4.24
CA GLN A 141 13.21 -2.39 3.92
C GLN A 141 14.21 -3.39 3.33
N ARG A 142 13.73 -4.47 2.73
CA ARG A 142 14.53 -5.48 2.02
C ARG A 142 14.57 -5.12 0.54
N PHE A 143 15.23 -3.99 0.25
CA PHE A 143 15.13 -3.28 -1.03
C PHE A 143 15.72 -4.07 -2.20
N GLU A 144 16.87 -4.73 -1.99
CA GLU A 144 17.53 -5.52 -3.03
C GLU A 144 16.69 -6.74 -3.42
N GLU A 145 16.12 -7.42 -2.42
CA GLU A 145 15.23 -8.56 -2.67
C GLU A 145 13.93 -8.12 -3.34
N ALA A 146 13.40 -6.95 -2.95
CA ALA A 146 12.22 -6.36 -3.59
C ALA A 146 12.45 -6.09 -5.06
N ASP A 147 13.62 -5.52 -5.41
CA ASP A 147 13.99 -5.21 -6.79
C ASP A 147 14.06 -6.49 -7.64
N GLU A 148 14.77 -7.52 -7.17
CA GLU A 148 14.84 -8.80 -7.85
C GLU A 148 13.44 -9.39 -8.14
N ILE A 149 12.55 -9.34 -7.16
CA ILE A 149 11.18 -9.87 -7.26
C ILE A 149 10.33 -9.02 -8.20
N PHE A 150 10.41 -7.69 -8.14
CA PHE A 150 9.72 -6.81 -9.08
C PHE A 150 10.20 -7.04 -10.52
N MET A 151 11.50 -7.17 -10.75
CA MET A 151 12.05 -7.43 -12.08
C MET A 151 11.67 -8.81 -12.59
N LYS A 152 11.60 -9.82 -11.72
CA LYS A 152 11.08 -11.14 -12.09
C LYS A 152 9.61 -11.05 -12.53
N ALA A 153 8.78 -10.25 -11.85
CA ALA A 153 7.40 -10.01 -12.27
C ALA A 153 7.33 -9.26 -13.61
N ALA A 154 8.04 -8.14 -13.71
CA ALA A 154 7.98 -7.22 -14.85
C ALA A 154 8.50 -7.81 -16.16
N ASN A 155 9.49 -8.70 -16.08
CA ASN A 155 10.11 -9.35 -17.24
C ASN A 155 9.36 -10.60 -17.71
N ASN A 156 8.31 -11.03 -17.02
CA ASN A 156 7.47 -12.13 -17.50
C ASN A 156 6.62 -11.65 -18.70
N PRO A 157 6.80 -12.24 -19.90
CA PRO A 157 6.08 -11.81 -21.10
C PRO A 157 4.57 -12.07 -21.04
N LEU A 158 4.12 -12.91 -20.10
CA LEU A 158 2.71 -13.22 -19.88
C LEU A 158 2.05 -12.30 -18.85
N TYR A 159 2.81 -11.41 -18.24
CA TYR A 159 2.24 -10.46 -17.28
C TYR A 159 1.47 -9.35 -18.00
N ALA A 160 0.16 -9.31 -17.77
CA ALA A 160 -0.73 -8.39 -18.48
C ALA A 160 -0.49 -6.90 -18.10
N THR A 161 0.06 -6.65 -16.93
CA THR A 161 0.21 -5.29 -16.35
C THR A 161 1.60 -5.05 -15.77
N PRO A 162 2.68 -5.24 -16.54
CA PRO A 162 4.06 -5.10 -16.05
C PRO A 162 4.41 -3.66 -15.62
N GLU A 163 3.66 -2.67 -16.11
CA GLU A 163 3.80 -1.26 -15.71
C GLU A 163 3.61 -1.05 -14.20
N PHE A 164 2.77 -1.86 -13.53
CA PHE A 164 2.62 -1.77 -12.07
C PHE A 164 3.86 -2.26 -11.34
N ALA A 165 4.50 -3.33 -11.81
CA ALA A 165 5.73 -3.82 -11.19
C ALA A 165 6.88 -2.80 -11.34
N TYR A 166 7.04 -2.20 -12.52
CA TYR A 166 8.01 -1.11 -12.71
C TYR A 166 7.69 0.11 -11.84
N SER A 167 6.43 0.52 -11.76
CA SER A 167 6.02 1.66 -10.93
C SER A 167 6.28 1.40 -9.44
N ASN A 168 6.01 0.19 -8.96
CA ASN A 168 6.27 -0.22 -7.58
C ASN A 168 7.79 -0.31 -7.30
N ALA A 169 8.57 -0.85 -8.23
CA ALA A 169 10.03 -0.86 -8.14
C ALA A 169 10.59 0.56 -8.07
N GLY A 170 10.07 1.49 -8.88
CA GLY A 170 10.44 2.89 -8.83
C GLY A 170 10.15 3.53 -7.47
N THR A 171 8.96 3.29 -6.91
CA THR A 171 8.62 3.78 -5.56
C THR A 171 9.52 3.16 -4.49
N CYS A 172 9.84 1.87 -4.63
CA CYS A 172 10.75 1.18 -3.72
C CYS A 172 12.18 1.74 -3.79
N ALA A 173 12.67 2.03 -4.98
CA ALA A 173 13.97 2.67 -5.19
C ALA A 173 14.03 4.08 -4.57
N LEU A 174 12.93 4.86 -4.64
CA LEU A 174 12.85 6.15 -3.91
C LEU A 174 12.94 5.96 -2.39
N ASN A 175 12.28 4.97 -1.85
CA ASN A 175 12.36 4.66 -0.41
C ASN A 175 13.77 4.24 0.03
N ASN A 176 14.59 3.76 -0.90
CA ASN A 176 16.01 3.43 -0.73
C ASN A 176 16.94 4.56 -1.22
N GLU A 177 16.44 5.78 -1.38
CA GLU A 177 17.19 6.97 -1.82
C GLU A 177 17.90 6.80 -3.19
N GLN A 178 17.49 5.84 -4.02
CA GLN A 178 18.05 5.55 -5.33
C GLN A 178 17.28 6.29 -6.44
N THR A 179 17.34 7.61 -6.43
CA THR A 179 16.52 8.49 -7.29
C THR A 179 16.68 8.20 -8.79
N GLU A 180 17.92 8.00 -9.27
CA GLU A 180 18.17 7.71 -10.69
C GLU A 180 17.57 6.37 -11.13
N LEU A 181 17.67 5.36 -10.28
CA LEU A 181 17.06 4.05 -10.52
C LEU A 181 15.52 4.15 -10.55
N ALA A 182 14.96 4.90 -9.61
CA ALA A 182 13.51 5.15 -9.54
C ALA A 182 13.02 5.84 -10.82
N GLU A 183 13.71 6.87 -11.29
CA GLU A 183 13.36 7.58 -12.53
C GLU A 183 13.36 6.65 -13.75
N ASN A 184 14.34 5.74 -13.83
CA ASN A 184 14.42 4.76 -14.91
C ASN A 184 13.23 3.78 -14.85
N TYR A 185 12.85 3.29 -13.67
CA TYR A 185 11.69 2.41 -13.52
C TYR A 185 10.38 3.11 -13.86
N PHE A 186 10.18 4.36 -13.44
CA PHE A 186 8.98 5.11 -13.82
C PHE A 186 8.91 5.37 -15.32
N LYS A 187 10.03 5.65 -15.99
CA LYS A 187 10.08 5.76 -17.46
C LYS A 187 9.68 4.45 -18.13
N GLU A 188 10.16 3.31 -17.63
CA GLU A 188 9.76 2.00 -18.14
C GLU A 188 8.27 1.72 -17.90
N ALA A 189 7.72 2.07 -16.74
CA ALA A 189 6.29 1.98 -16.47
C ALA A 189 5.48 2.81 -17.48
N LEU A 190 5.87 4.08 -17.69
CA LEU A 190 5.22 5.02 -18.60
C LEU A 190 5.36 4.63 -20.07
N ARG A 191 6.45 3.95 -20.46
CA ARG A 191 6.62 3.40 -21.80
C ARG A 191 5.63 2.28 -22.10
N ARG A 192 5.25 1.50 -21.10
CA ARG A 192 4.28 0.40 -21.21
C ARG A 192 2.86 0.91 -21.11
N ASN A 193 2.62 1.83 -20.19
CA ASN A 193 1.32 2.48 -20.00
C ASN A 193 1.51 3.97 -19.71
N ALA A 194 1.32 4.81 -20.73
CA ALA A 194 1.53 6.25 -20.64
C ALA A 194 0.61 6.96 -19.64
N ARG A 195 -0.41 6.28 -19.10
CA ARG A 195 -1.42 6.83 -18.18
C ARG A 195 -1.34 6.22 -16.78
N ILE A 196 -0.29 5.48 -16.45
CA ILE A 196 -0.16 4.91 -15.10
C ILE A 196 0.04 6.02 -14.06
N GLY A 197 -1.02 6.29 -13.27
CA GLY A 197 -1.07 7.40 -12.33
C GLY A 197 0.07 7.45 -11.33
N PRO A 198 0.39 6.34 -10.62
CA PRO A 198 1.50 6.34 -9.66
C PRO A 198 2.84 6.77 -10.26
N ALA A 199 3.19 6.33 -11.47
CA ALA A 199 4.43 6.77 -12.11
C ALA A 199 4.38 8.23 -12.57
N LEU A 200 3.23 8.70 -13.06
CA LEU A 200 3.05 10.10 -13.48
C LEU A 200 3.24 11.07 -12.32
N ILE A 201 2.61 10.82 -11.17
CA ILE A 201 2.71 11.72 -10.03
C ILE A 201 4.14 11.73 -9.46
N GLN A 202 4.80 10.58 -9.38
CA GLN A 202 6.18 10.48 -8.90
C GLN A 202 7.16 11.18 -9.88
N MET A 203 6.99 11.02 -11.20
CA MET A 203 7.79 11.73 -12.18
C MET A 203 7.57 13.25 -12.15
N SER A 204 6.34 13.69 -11.81
CA SER A 204 6.07 15.12 -11.60
C SER A 204 6.83 15.65 -10.37
N GLU A 205 6.78 14.93 -9.23
CA GLU A 205 7.52 15.29 -8.01
C GLU A 205 9.03 15.32 -8.27
N LEU A 206 9.59 14.26 -8.85
CA LEU A 206 11.01 14.19 -9.19
C LEU A 206 11.44 15.32 -10.14
N SER A 207 10.63 15.63 -11.15
CA SER A 207 10.94 16.72 -12.06
C SER A 207 10.91 18.07 -11.35
N TYR A 208 9.98 18.27 -10.42
CA TYR A 208 9.93 19.49 -9.61
C TYR A 208 11.18 19.63 -8.72
N GLU A 209 11.58 18.56 -8.03
CA GLU A 209 12.78 18.53 -7.18
C GLU A 209 14.06 18.79 -7.97
N GLN A 210 14.09 18.40 -9.24
CA GLN A 210 15.18 18.67 -10.17
C GLN A 210 15.09 20.06 -10.83
N GLU A 211 14.18 20.93 -10.38
CA GLU A 211 13.92 22.27 -10.96
C GLU A 211 13.49 22.24 -12.45
N LYS A 212 13.01 21.10 -12.92
CA LYS A 212 12.48 20.90 -14.28
C LYS A 212 10.97 21.15 -14.30
N PHE A 213 10.57 22.40 -14.11
CA PHE A 213 9.17 22.76 -13.85
C PHE A 213 8.23 22.49 -15.04
N MET A 214 8.67 22.67 -16.27
CA MET A 214 7.85 22.35 -17.46
C MET A 214 7.59 20.85 -17.59
N PRO A 215 8.58 19.93 -17.50
CA PRO A 215 8.34 18.49 -17.37
C PRO A 215 7.45 18.11 -16.18
N ALA A 216 7.63 18.76 -15.02
CA ALA A 216 6.79 18.51 -13.85
C ALA A 216 5.31 18.82 -14.13
N ARG A 217 5.03 19.96 -14.78
CA ARG A 217 3.67 20.35 -15.25
C ARG A 217 3.10 19.31 -16.22
N ASP A 218 3.89 18.86 -17.20
CA ASP A 218 3.44 17.86 -18.20
C ASP A 218 3.00 16.54 -17.53
N TYR A 219 3.84 16.00 -16.64
CA TYR A 219 3.51 14.79 -15.91
C TYR A 219 2.29 14.96 -15.03
N LEU A 220 2.16 16.09 -14.31
CA LEU A 220 1.00 16.38 -13.47
C LEU A 220 -0.27 16.51 -14.30
N SER A 221 -0.23 17.21 -15.43
CA SER A 221 -1.38 17.32 -16.35
C SER A 221 -1.86 15.97 -16.81
N ARG A 222 -0.94 15.12 -17.29
CA ARG A 222 -1.26 13.75 -17.71
C ARG A 222 -1.81 12.89 -16.57
N TYR A 223 -1.34 13.09 -15.35
CA TYR A 223 -1.92 12.45 -14.16
C TYR A 223 -3.37 12.89 -13.97
N LEU A 224 -3.66 14.17 -14.04
CA LEU A 224 -4.99 14.75 -13.81
C LEU A 224 -5.99 14.43 -14.93
N ASP A 225 -5.55 14.11 -16.14
CA ASP A 225 -6.41 13.64 -17.23
C ASP A 225 -7.18 12.36 -16.91
N SER A 226 -6.65 11.53 -16.01
CA SER A 226 -7.21 10.21 -15.70
C SER A 226 -7.47 9.97 -14.21
N ASN A 227 -7.03 10.88 -13.35
CA ASN A 227 -7.14 10.75 -11.91
C ASN A 227 -7.83 11.98 -11.31
N LYS A 228 -8.53 11.75 -10.20
CA LYS A 228 -9.11 12.86 -9.43
C LYS A 228 -8.01 13.65 -8.72
N HIS A 229 -8.30 14.93 -8.49
CA HIS A 229 -7.46 15.73 -7.61
C HIS A 229 -7.35 15.11 -6.21
N SER A 230 -6.17 15.22 -5.63
CA SER A 230 -5.92 15.00 -4.20
C SER A 230 -5.31 16.29 -3.63
N ALA A 231 -5.32 16.44 -2.32
CA ALA A 231 -4.65 17.57 -1.68
C ALA A 231 -3.16 17.66 -2.12
N LYS A 232 -2.46 16.53 -2.16
CA LYS A 232 -1.06 16.45 -2.59
C LYS A 232 -0.87 16.88 -4.05
N SER A 233 -1.72 16.40 -4.97
CA SER A 233 -1.59 16.77 -6.39
C SER A 233 -1.89 18.24 -6.64
N LEU A 234 -2.87 18.82 -5.91
CA LEU A 234 -3.16 20.27 -5.98
C LEU A 234 -2.00 21.08 -5.41
N TRP A 235 -1.43 20.67 -4.30
CA TRP A 235 -0.27 21.32 -3.69
C TRP A 235 0.95 21.29 -4.61
N LEU A 236 1.22 20.15 -5.23
CA LEU A 236 2.29 20.02 -6.22
C LEU A 236 2.03 20.97 -7.41
N GLY A 237 0.79 21.05 -7.90
CA GLY A 237 0.39 21.98 -8.95
C GLY A 237 0.64 23.45 -8.58
N ILE A 238 0.25 23.85 -7.36
CA ILE A 238 0.50 25.21 -6.84
C ILE A 238 2.00 25.51 -6.87
N ARG A 239 2.83 24.59 -6.38
CA ARG A 239 4.29 24.78 -6.34
C ARG A 239 4.88 24.93 -7.74
N ILE A 240 4.52 24.03 -8.66
CA ILE A 240 4.97 24.06 -10.06
C ILE A 240 4.57 25.37 -10.73
N GLU A 241 3.30 25.77 -10.61
CA GLU A 241 2.81 26.96 -11.29
C GLU A 241 3.35 28.28 -10.71
N ARG A 242 3.69 28.29 -9.42
CA ARG A 242 4.42 29.43 -8.81
C ARG A 242 5.80 29.61 -9.45
N GLU A 243 6.55 28.54 -9.64
CA GLU A 243 7.86 28.59 -10.29
C GLU A 243 7.76 28.99 -11.79
N LEU A 244 6.69 28.59 -12.46
CA LEU A 244 6.43 28.96 -13.85
C LEU A 244 5.81 30.33 -14.01
N GLY A 245 5.39 30.98 -12.92
CA GLY A 245 4.77 32.32 -12.92
C GLY A 245 3.33 32.37 -13.40
N ASP A 246 2.62 31.23 -13.49
CA ASP A 246 1.22 31.18 -13.92
C ASP A 246 0.25 31.45 -12.75
N LYS A 247 0.02 32.74 -12.49
CA LYS A 247 -0.83 33.17 -11.37
C LYS A 247 -2.28 32.66 -11.49
N ASN A 248 -2.79 32.46 -12.69
CA ASN A 248 -4.17 31.99 -12.90
C ASN A 248 -4.29 30.51 -12.50
N ALA A 249 -3.34 29.70 -12.92
CA ALA A 249 -3.29 28.30 -12.53
C ALA A 249 -3.09 28.15 -11.01
N VAL A 250 -2.19 28.93 -10.41
CA VAL A 250 -2.00 28.97 -8.95
C VAL A 250 -3.32 29.25 -8.24
N SER A 251 -4.01 30.34 -8.61
CA SER A 251 -5.29 30.72 -7.97
C SER A 251 -6.35 29.64 -8.13
N SER A 252 -6.39 28.96 -9.27
CA SER A 252 -7.33 27.86 -9.52
C SER A 252 -7.07 26.65 -8.62
N TYR A 253 -5.82 26.23 -8.51
CA TYR A 253 -5.43 25.11 -7.64
C TYR A 253 -5.61 25.45 -6.15
N GLU A 254 -5.29 26.67 -5.73
CA GLU A 254 -5.52 27.14 -4.36
C GLU A 254 -7.01 27.12 -3.99
N LEU A 255 -7.88 27.57 -4.89
CA LEU A 255 -9.33 27.53 -4.69
C LEU A 255 -9.84 26.09 -4.55
N LEU A 256 -9.39 25.18 -5.41
CA LEU A 256 -9.75 23.77 -5.34
C LEU A 256 -9.27 23.14 -4.03
N LEU A 257 -8.02 23.39 -3.62
CA LEU A 257 -7.45 22.87 -2.40
C LEU A 257 -8.25 23.30 -1.17
N ARG A 258 -8.56 24.59 -1.05
CA ARG A 258 -9.36 25.11 0.06
C ARG A 258 -10.79 24.58 0.09
N ASN A 259 -11.42 24.42 -1.08
CA ASN A 259 -12.83 24.04 -1.15
C ASN A 259 -13.03 22.53 -0.97
N GLN A 260 -12.14 21.71 -1.50
CA GLN A 260 -12.32 20.26 -1.50
C GLN A 260 -11.54 19.56 -0.39
N PHE A 261 -10.48 20.19 0.13
CA PHE A 261 -9.54 19.55 1.07
C PHE A 261 -9.14 20.50 2.22
N SER A 262 -10.11 21.29 2.74
CA SER A 262 -9.90 22.32 3.76
C SER A 262 -9.13 21.84 5.00
N GLU A 263 -9.32 20.57 5.39
CA GLU A 263 -8.72 19.98 6.60
C GLU A 263 -7.35 19.30 6.32
N SER A 264 -6.90 19.28 5.06
CA SER A 264 -5.63 18.66 4.71
C SER A 264 -4.42 19.45 5.23
N GLU A 265 -3.28 18.76 5.39
CA GLU A 265 -2.01 19.41 5.75
C GLU A 265 -1.59 20.42 4.66
N GLU A 266 -1.83 20.11 3.40
CA GLU A 266 -1.52 20.99 2.28
C GLU A 266 -2.32 22.30 2.31
N ALA A 267 -3.60 22.25 2.73
CA ALA A 267 -4.42 23.46 2.91
C ALA A 267 -3.92 24.30 4.10
N LYS A 268 -3.45 23.68 5.17
CA LYS A 268 -2.82 24.38 6.30
C LYS A 268 -1.50 25.04 5.88
N LEU A 269 -0.64 24.33 5.13
CA LEU A 269 0.59 24.88 4.57
C LEU A 269 0.30 26.10 3.67
N LEU A 270 -0.74 26.02 2.83
CA LEU A 270 -1.16 27.13 1.98
C LEU A 270 -1.57 28.36 2.81
N SER A 271 -2.26 28.16 3.94
CA SER A 271 -2.70 29.27 4.81
C SER A 271 -1.56 29.95 5.56
N GLN A 272 -0.44 29.24 5.79
CA GLN A 272 0.75 29.77 6.44
C GLN A 272 1.68 30.53 5.48
N ALA A 273 1.54 30.28 4.18
CA ALA A 273 2.40 30.85 3.13
C ALA A 273 1.85 32.18 2.57
N LEU A 274 0.74 32.70 3.11
CA LEU A 274 0.08 33.98 2.79
C LEU A 274 0.43 35.04 3.83
#